data_0876083ddeeebf468793b357473401ca
#
_entry.id   0876083ddeeebf468793b357473401ca
#
_cell.length_a   1.000
_cell.length_b   1.000
_cell.length_c   1.000
_cell.angle_alpha   90.00
_cell.angle_beta   90.00
_cell.angle_gamma   90.00
#
_symmetry.space_group_name_H-M   'P 1'
#
loop_
_entity.id
_entity.type
_entity.pdbx_description
1 polymer ?
#
loop_
_entity_poly.entity_id
_entity_poly.type
_entity_poly.pdbx_seq_one_letter_code
_entity_poly.pdbx_strand_id
1 'polypeptide(L)'
;MRSRSAIPFTALSALTAGLFLLDLAVGAVRIPVADGWAALTGGDCPQATAKIVVNIRLIKAVVALLAGAALSVSGLQMQTLFRNPLAGPYVLGISSGASLGVALVVLAGIGSSIGVAAAAWIGAAAVLLVIATVGHRIKDIMVILILGMMFSSGVGAVVQILQYLSREEALKAFVIWTMGSLGDVTAQQLTILVPSIVVGLLLAVWTIKPLNLLLFGEEYAVTMGLNIRRSRGLLFLSTTLLAGTVTAFCGPIGFIGLAMPHVARMLFRNGDHRVLVPGTILSGAAVLLLCDLVSKFFTLPINAITALLGIPIVVWVVLRNKSFTA
;
A
#
# COMPACT_ATOMS: atom_id res chain seq x y z
N MET A 1 4.48 31.14 -3.23
CA MET A 1 3.94 29.76 -3.30
C MET A 1 4.25 28.88 -2.08
N ARG A 2 5.36 29.05 -1.36
CA ARG A 2 5.70 28.25 -0.15
C ARG A 2 4.69 28.35 1.01
N SER A 3 4.02 29.46 1.22
CA SER A 3 3.09 29.68 2.35
C SER A 3 1.77 28.92 2.25
N ARG A 4 1.24 28.70 1.03
CA ARG A 4 -0.06 28.01 0.85
C ARG A 4 -0.05 26.50 1.10
N SER A 5 1.11 25.86 0.99
CA SER A 5 1.26 24.42 1.24
C SER A 5 1.57 24.11 2.71
N ALA A 6 2.08 25.08 3.48
CA ALA A 6 2.48 24.85 4.86
C ALA A 6 1.30 24.47 5.78
N ILE A 7 0.17 25.16 5.65
CA ILE A 7 -1.04 24.91 6.46
C ILE A 7 -1.57 23.48 6.27
N PRO A 8 -1.80 22.98 5.02
CA PRO A 8 -2.20 21.60 4.84
C PRO A 8 -1.19 20.59 5.37
N PHE A 9 0.13 20.85 5.24
CA PHE A 9 1.14 19.93 5.80
C PHE A 9 1.10 19.88 7.31
N THR A 10 1.06 21.02 8.00
CA THR A 10 1.01 21.05 9.47
C THR A 10 -0.27 20.40 10.00
N ALA A 11 -1.42 20.72 9.39
CA ALA A 11 -2.71 20.13 9.77
C ALA A 11 -2.72 18.62 9.58
N LEU A 12 -2.23 18.13 8.43
CA LEU A 12 -2.20 16.70 8.13
C LEU A 12 -1.19 15.95 9.00
N SER A 13 -0.04 16.56 9.29
CA SER A 13 0.94 15.98 10.23
C SER A 13 0.38 15.89 11.65
N ALA A 14 -0.29 16.94 12.13
CA ALA A 14 -0.93 16.94 13.44
C ALA A 14 -2.07 15.88 13.50
N LEU A 15 -2.87 15.78 12.43
CA LEU A 15 -3.91 14.75 12.33
C LEU A 15 -3.32 13.34 12.37
N THR A 16 -2.25 13.09 11.59
CA THR A 16 -1.58 11.78 11.55
C THR A 16 -1.00 11.42 12.91
N ALA A 17 -0.34 12.37 13.58
CA ALA A 17 0.20 12.17 14.93
C ALA A 17 -0.92 11.91 15.94
N GLY A 18 -2.01 12.69 15.89
CA GLY A 18 -3.18 12.50 16.75
C GLY A 18 -3.84 11.14 16.55
N LEU A 19 -4.02 10.70 15.29
CA LEU A 19 -4.57 9.39 14.98
C LEU A 19 -3.64 8.26 15.43
N PHE A 20 -2.33 8.41 15.30
CA PHE A 20 -1.35 7.44 15.79
C PHE A 20 -1.43 7.28 17.32
N LEU A 21 -1.51 8.38 18.06
CA LEU A 21 -1.67 8.35 19.51
C LEU A 21 -3.02 7.74 19.94
N LEU A 22 -4.10 8.08 19.22
CA LEU A 22 -5.41 7.47 19.44
C LEU A 22 -5.39 5.97 19.16
N ASP A 23 -4.70 5.55 18.10
CA ASP A 23 -4.58 4.16 17.73
C ASP A 23 -3.82 3.33 18.78
N LEU A 24 -2.84 3.93 19.44
CA LEU A 24 -2.16 3.35 20.61
C LEU A 24 -3.06 3.28 21.85
N ALA A 25 -3.89 4.30 22.08
CA ALA A 25 -4.77 4.37 23.25
C ALA A 25 -5.94 3.40 23.14
N VAL A 26 -6.51 3.24 21.92
CA VAL A 26 -7.71 2.43 21.68
C VAL A 26 -7.35 0.97 21.36
N GLY A 27 -8.09 0.03 21.93
CA GLY A 27 -7.96 -1.40 21.66
C GLY A 27 -9.02 -2.21 22.39
N ALA A 28 -9.10 -3.52 22.12
CA ALA A 28 -10.08 -4.43 22.71
C ALA A 28 -10.01 -4.45 24.26
N VAL A 29 -8.82 -4.28 24.83
CA VAL A 29 -8.61 -4.17 26.29
C VAL A 29 -8.52 -2.69 26.65
N ARG A 30 -9.30 -2.24 27.62
CA ARG A 30 -9.20 -0.88 28.16
C ARG A 30 -7.96 -0.76 29.03
N ILE A 31 -7.01 0.06 28.62
CA ILE A 31 -5.77 0.35 29.33
C ILE A 31 -5.80 1.84 29.71
N PRO A 32 -5.59 2.20 30.99
CA PRO A 32 -5.44 3.59 31.38
C PRO A 32 -4.31 4.27 30.59
N VAL A 33 -4.50 5.52 30.22
CA VAL A 33 -3.50 6.27 29.41
C VAL A 33 -2.16 6.36 30.13
N ALA A 34 -2.18 6.49 31.47
CA ALA A 34 -0.98 6.52 32.30
C ALA A 34 -0.15 5.22 32.18
N ASP A 35 -0.83 4.05 32.26
CA ASP A 35 -0.16 2.74 32.13
C ASP A 35 0.34 2.52 30.69
N GLY A 36 -0.44 2.99 29.70
CA GLY A 36 -0.01 2.95 28.31
C GLY A 36 1.25 3.78 28.05
N TRP A 37 1.33 4.96 28.65
CA TRP A 37 2.51 5.81 28.57
C TRP A 37 3.71 5.20 29.32
N ALA A 38 3.48 4.69 30.53
CA ALA A 38 4.50 3.98 31.31
C ALA A 38 5.07 2.78 30.53
N ALA A 39 4.20 2.01 29.86
CA ALA A 39 4.63 0.88 29.02
C ALA A 39 5.56 1.30 27.86
N LEU A 40 5.32 2.48 27.25
CA LEU A 40 6.14 3.01 26.16
C LEU A 40 7.46 3.62 26.63
N THR A 41 7.49 4.18 27.84
CA THR A 41 8.66 4.87 28.39
C THR A 41 9.52 4.00 29.32
N GLY A 42 9.12 2.73 29.53
CA GLY A 42 9.81 1.82 30.44
C GLY A 42 9.53 2.09 31.93
N GLY A 43 8.43 2.78 32.25
CA GLY A 43 7.97 3.02 33.61
C GLY A 43 7.27 1.80 34.23
N ASP A 44 6.91 1.90 35.50
CA ASP A 44 6.18 0.84 36.22
C ASP A 44 4.78 0.67 35.71
N CYS A 45 4.49 -0.49 35.11
CA CYS A 45 3.18 -0.91 34.67
C CYS A 45 3.05 -2.45 34.73
N PRO A 46 1.83 -3.01 34.78
CA PRO A 46 1.64 -4.45 34.73
C PRO A 46 2.29 -5.06 33.47
N GLN A 47 3.02 -6.17 33.62
CA GLN A 47 3.72 -6.82 32.49
C GLN A 47 2.79 -7.18 31.33
N ALA A 48 1.53 -7.56 31.62
CA ALA A 48 0.53 -7.82 30.59
C ALA A 48 0.22 -6.56 29.77
N THR A 49 0.10 -5.39 30.43
CA THR A 49 -0.12 -4.09 29.79
C THR A 49 1.07 -3.73 28.90
N ALA A 50 2.30 -3.86 29.39
CA ALA A 50 3.50 -3.60 28.59
C ALA A 50 3.55 -4.47 27.33
N LYS A 51 3.27 -5.76 27.44
CA LYS A 51 3.22 -6.68 26.29
C LYS A 51 2.14 -6.29 25.27
N ILE A 52 0.94 -5.91 25.72
CA ILE A 52 -0.14 -5.50 24.82
C ILE A 52 0.22 -4.20 24.11
N VAL A 53 0.73 -3.20 24.84
CA VAL A 53 1.03 -1.90 24.26
C VAL A 53 2.21 -1.98 23.30
N VAL A 54 3.31 -2.60 23.67
CA VAL A 54 4.56 -2.62 22.88
C VAL A 54 4.49 -3.64 21.75
N ASN A 55 4.02 -4.88 22.02
CA ASN A 55 4.10 -5.97 21.04
C ASN A 55 2.86 -6.10 20.16
N ILE A 56 1.74 -5.46 20.51
CA ILE A 56 0.51 -5.53 19.71
C ILE A 56 0.15 -4.15 19.17
N ARG A 57 -0.14 -3.17 20.05
CA ARG A 57 -0.67 -1.88 19.62
C ARG A 57 0.35 -1.05 18.86
N LEU A 58 1.57 -0.93 19.38
CA LEU A 58 2.63 -0.16 18.75
C LEU A 58 3.02 -0.75 17.39
N ILE A 59 3.18 -2.07 17.31
CA ILE A 59 3.49 -2.76 16.06
C ILE A 59 2.39 -2.48 15.04
N LYS A 60 1.12 -2.68 15.42
CA LYS A 60 -0.03 -2.48 14.54
C LYS A 60 -0.14 -1.03 14.06
N ALA A 61 0.04 -0.05 14.94
CA ALA A 61 -0.01 1.37 14.60
C ALA A 61 1.14 1.77 13.64
N VAL A 62 2.36 1.26 13.88
CA VAL A 62 3.51 1.47 12.98
C VAL A 62 3.26 0.85 11.62
N VAL A 63 2.73 -0.38 11.57
CA VAL A 63 2.37 -1.05 10.32
C VAL A 63 1.30 -0.27 9.58
N ALA A 64 0.25 0.22 10.26
CA ALA A 64 -0.80 1.03 9.66
C ALA A 64 -0.23 2.31 9.03
N LEU A 65 0.62 3.03 9.76
CA LEU A 65 1.27 4.25 9.27
C LEU A 65 2.11 3.98 8.02
N LEU A 66 2.96 2.97 8.07
CA LEU A 66 3.87 2.64 6.98
C LEU A 66 3.15 2.05 5.76
N ALA A 67 2.17 1.16 5.98
CA ALA A 67 1.39 0.58 4.90
C ALA A 67 0.53 1.63 4.19
N GLY A 68 -0.07 2.57 4.94
CA GLY A 68 -0.81 3.70 4.37
C GLY A 68 0.07 4.59 3.51
N ALA A 69 1.26 4.95 3.98
CA ALA A 69 2.25 5.70 3.24
C ALA A 69 2.71 4.96 1.97
N ALA A 70 3.06 3.69 2.11
CA ALA A 70 3.58 2.86 1.03
C ALA A 70 2.57 2.68 -0.11
N LEU A 71 1.34 2.25 0.22
CA LEU A 71 0.28 2.04 -0.77
C LEU A 71 -0.09 3.33 -1.49
N SER A 72 -0.17 4.43 -0.77
CA SER A 72 -0.57 5.72 -1.35
C SER A 72 0.47 6.26 -2.31
N VAL A 73 1.75 6.19 -1.96
CA VAL A 73 2.84 6.63 -2.84
C VAL A 73 2.96 5.73 -4.07
N SER A 74 2.85 4.42 -3.89
CA SER A 74 2.86 3.49 -5.03
C SER A 74 1.68 3.74 -5.98
N GLY A 75 0.51 4.09 -5.46
CA GLY A 75 -0.63 4.52 -6.27
C GLY A 75 -0.37 5.83 -7.02
N LEU A 76 0.22 6.84 -6.37
CA LEU A 76 0.61 8.09 -7.03
C LEU A 76 1.57 7.85 -8.19
N GLN A 77 2.57 6.97 -8.00
CA GLN A 77 3.51 6.60 -9.06
C GLN A 77 2.80 5.95 -10.25
N MET A 78 1.89 5.02 -9.99
CA MET A 78 1.16 4.32 -11.06
C MET A 78 0.19 5.25 -11.80
N GLN A 79 -0.54 6.10 -11.09
CA GLN A 79 -1.42 7.10 -11.72
C GLN A 79 -0.66 8.04 -12.65
N THR A 80 0.53 8.48 -12.25
CA THR A 80 1.37 9.37 -13.06
C THR A 80 1.98 8.62 -14.24
N LEU A 81 2.54 7.43 -14.02
CA LEU A 81 3.19 6.64 -15.04
C LEU A 81 2.24 6.23 -16.16
N PHE A 82 1.05 5.73 -15.80
CA PHE A 82 0.03 5.32 -16.78
C PHE A 82 -0.86 6.47 -17.25
N ARG A 83 -0.65 7.67 -16.73
CA ARG A 83 -1.52 8.84 -17.00
C ARG A 83 -3.00 8.49 -16.85
N ASN A 84 -3.28 7.60 -15.91
CA ASN A 84 -4.61 7.10 -15.61
C ASN A 84 -4.92 7.34 -14.12
N PRO A 85 -5.87 8.21 -13.78
CA PRO A 85 -6.22 8.52 -12.39
C PRO A 85 -6.81 7.32 -11.63
N LEU A 86 -7.23 6.28 -12.35
CA LEU A 86 -7.78 5.05 -11.77
C LEU A 86 -6.71 3.94 -11.65
N ALA A 87 -5.47 4.19 -12.03
CA ALA A 87 -4.40 3.23 -11.84
C ALA A 87 -4.03 3.13 -10.35
N GLY A 88 -4.22 1.96 -9.78
CA GLY A 88 -3.79 1.64 -8.41
C GLY A 88 -2.44 0.93 -8.39
N PRO A 89 -1.87 0.67 -7.20
CA PRO A 89 -0.59 -0.01 -7.06
C PRO A 89 -0.58 -1.44 -7.61
N TYR A 90 -1.74 -2.05 -7.71
CA TYR A 90 -1.91 -3.45 -8.10
C TYR A 90 -2.16 -3.69 -9.59
N VAL A 91 -2.24 -2.63 -10.40
CA VAL A 91 -2.51 -2.75 -11.85
C VAL A 91 -1.46 -3.58 -12.60
N LEU A 92 -0.25 -3.68 -12.06
CA LEU A 92 0.82 -4.52 -12.60
C LEU A 92 0.70 -6.00 -12.21
N GLY A 93 -0.34 -6.40 -11.48
CA GLY A 93 -0.51 -7.78 -11.03
C GLY A 93 0.29 -8.17 -9.78
N ILE A 94 0.86 -7.22 -9.06
CA ILE A 94 1.67 -7.47 -7.84
C ILE A 94 0.85 -8.26 -6.82
N SER A 95 -0.40 -7.86 -6.58
CA SER A 95 -1.29 -8.56 -5.64
C SER A 95 -1.64 -9.96 -6.13
N SER A 96 -1.86 -10.14 -7.43
CA SER A 96 -2.15 -11.46 -8.03
C SER A 96 -0.97 -12.41 -7.89
N GLY A 97 0.26 -11.92 -8.14
CA GLY A 97 1.47 -12.69 -7.91
C GLY A 97 1.66 -13.10 -6.45
N ALA A 98 1.45 -12.16 -5.53
CA ALA A 98 1.47 -12.45 -4.10
C ALA A 98 0.42 -13.52 -3.73
N SER A 99 -0.81 -13.37 -4.23
CA SER A 99 -1.89 -14.35 -4.01
C SER A 99 -1.55 -15.74 -4.55
N LEU A 100 -0.90 -15.82 -5.72
CA LEU A 100 -0.44 -17.10 -6.26
C LEU A 100 0.63 -17.74 -5.35
N GLY A 101 1.62 -16.97 -4.89
CA GLY A 101 2.62 -17.46 -3.97
C GLY A 101 2.01 -18.04 -2.70
N VAL A 102 1.06 -17.33 -2.09
CA VAL A 102 0.32 -17.79 -0.91
C VAL A 102 -0.55 -19.01 -1.23
N ALA A 103 -1.24 -19.01 -2.37
CA ALA A 103 -2.08 -20.13 -2.80
C ALA A 103 -1.27 -21.43 -2.95
N LEU A 104 -0.07 -21.35 -3.52
CA LEU A 104 0.82 -22.51 -3.64
C LEU A 104 1.22 -23.09 -2.28
N VAL A 105 1.49 -22.23 -1.29
CA VAL A 105 1.87 -22.68 0.05
C VAL A 105 0.66 -23.15 0.85
N VAL A 106 -0.41 -22.36 0.90
CA VAL A 106 -1.56 -22.60 1.78
C VAL A 106 -2.53 -23.62 1.19
N LEU A 107 -2.87 -23.51 -0.12
CA LEU A 107 -3.89 -24.36 -0.76
C LEU A 107 -3.28 -25.65 -1.32
N ALA A 108 -2.13 -25.56 -1.99
CA ALA A 108 -1.49 -26.71 -2.60
C ALA A 108 -0.47 -27.40 -1.68
N GLY A 109 -0.08 -26.79 -0.55
CA GLY A 109 0.91 -27.32 0.37
C GLY A 109 2.34 -27.39 -0.18
N ILE A 110 2.59 -26.71 -1.30
CA ILE A 110 3.91 -26.68 -1.95
C ILE A 110 4.83 -25.74 -1.21
N GLY A 111 5.96 -26.26 -0.69
CA GLY A 111 6.91 -25.41 0.03
C GLY A 111 6.41 -24.94 1.40
N SER A 112 5.69 -25.79 2.13
CA SER A 112 5.12 -25.50 3.46
C SER A 112 6.12 -24.99 4.50
N SER A 113 7.44 -25.22 4.29
CA SER A 113 8.51 -24.65 5.10
C SER A 113 8.74 -23.15 4.83
N ILE A 114 8.23 -22.62 3.70
CA ILE A 114 8.30 -21.21 3.36
C ILE A 114 7.12 -20.52 4.01
N GLY A 115 7.36 -19.52 4.84
CA GLY A 115 6.29 -18.77 5.47
C GLY A 115 5.43 -18.02 4.44
N VAL A 116 4.15 -17.81 4.77
CA VAL A 116 3.15 -17.13 3.89
C VAL A 116 3.65 -15.79 3.37
N ALA A 117 4.27 -14.98 4.24
CA ALA A 117 4.81 -13.66 3.85
C ALA A 117 5.95 -13.78 2.83
N ALA A 118 6.85 -14.75 3.00
CA ALA A 118 7.93 -14.99 2.04
C ALA A 118 7.40 -15.47 0.68
N ALA A 119 6.41 -16.37 0.69
CA ALA A 119 5.76 -16.85 -0.53
C ALA A 119 5.05 -15.70 -1.29
N ALA A 120 4.33 -14.83 -0.57
CA ALA A 120 3.70 -13.65 -1.14
C ALA A 120 4.74 -12.70 -1.74
N TRP A 121 5.84 -12.46 -1.04
CA TRP A 121 6.91 -11.58 -1.50
C TRP A 121 7.61 -12.13 -2.76
N ILE A 122 7.90 -13.42 -2.79
CA ILE A 122 8.45 -14.11 -3.97
C ILE A 122 7.48 -14.00 -5.16
N GLY A 123 6.19 -14.24 -4.93
CA GLY A 123 5.16 -14.10 -5.96
C GLY A 123 5.07 -12.67 -6.53
N ALA A 124 5.10 -11.65 -5.67
CA ALA A 124 5.13 -10.26 -6.08
C ALA A 124 6.41 -9.92 -6.88
N ALA A 125 7.58 -10.40 -6.44
CA ALA A 125 8.85 -10.22 -7.12
C ALA A 125 8.88 -10.92 -8.48
N ALA A 126 8.31 -12.11 -8.61
CA ALA A 126 8.19 -12.84 -9.87
C ALA A 126 7.38 -12.03 -10.90
N VAL A 127 6.28 -11.42 -10.50
CA VAL A 127 5.50 -10.53 -11.36
C VAL A 127 6.33 -9.33 -11.81
N LEU A 128 7.08 -8.70 -10.90
CA LEU A 128 7.97 -7.60 -11.27
C LEU A 128 8.98 -8.04 -12.35
N LEU A 129 9.59 -9.20 -12.20
CA LEU A 129 10.53 -9.74 -13.18
C LEU A 129 9.87 -9.95 -14.54
N VAL A 130 8.67 -10.52 -14.58
CA VAL A 130 7.89 -10.70 -15.81
C VAL A 130 7.59 -9.34 -16.45
N ILE A 131 7.04 -8.40 -15.69
CA ILE A 131 6.71 -7.05 -16.19
C ILE A 131 7.97 -6.30 -16.64
N ALA A 132 9.07 -6.39 -15.91
CA ALA A 132 10.33 -5.76 -16.29
C ALA A 132 10.90 -6.34 -17.59
N THR A 133 10.92 -7.66 -17.75
CA THR A 133 11.45 -8.33 -18.96
C THR A 133 10.58 -8.05 -20.19
N VAL A 134 9.26 -8.12 -20.04
CA VAL A 134 8.32 -7.84 -21.12
C VAL A 134 8.29 -6.34 -21.43
N GLY A 135 8.28 -5.50 -20.41
CA GLY A 135 8.25 -4.04 -20.51
C GLY A 135 9.48 -3.44 -21.21
N HIS A 136 10.63 -4.11 -21.16
CA HIS A 136 11.81 -3.68 -21.92
C HIS A 136 11.60 -3.73 -23.44
N ARG A 137 10.73 -4.60 -23.94
CA ARG A 137 10.44 -4.78 -25.37
C ARG A 137 9.27 -3.92 -25.86
N ILE A 138 8.44 -3.43 -24.93
CA ILE A 138 7.20 -2.70 -25.23
C ILE A 138 7.43 -1.20 -25.05
N LYS A 139 7.22 -0.45 -26.14
CA LYS A 139 7.34 1.02 -26.12
C LYS A 139 6.12 1.68 -25.46
N ASP A 140 4.93 1.19 -25.78
CA ASP A 140 3.67 1.78 -25.29
C ASP A 140 3.37 1.32 -23.86
N ILE A 141 3.24 2.29 -22.95
CA ILE A 141 2.97 2.06 -21.55
C ILE A 141 1.55 1.49 -21.32
N MET A 142 0.59 1.80 -22.19
CA MET A 142 -0.77 1.28 -22.10
C MET A 142 -0.84 -0.22 -22.38
N VAL A 143 0.00 -0.71 -23.28
CA VAL A 143 0.11 -2.15 -23.54
C VAL A 143 0.64 -2.89 -22.31
N ILE A 144 1.60 -2.29 -21.57
CA ILE A 144 2.10 -2.87 -20.31
C ILE A 144 0.98 -2.93 -19.26
N LEU A 145 0.14 -1.90 -19.18
CA LEU A 145 -1.02 -1.87 -18.27
C LEU A 145 -2.00 -3.02 -18.60
N ILE A 146 -2.36 -3.16 -19.88
CA ILE A 146 -3.27 -4.21 -20.34
C ILE A 146 -2.69 -5.59 -20.04
N LEU A 147 -1.41 -5.82 -20.35
CA LEU A 147 -0.73 -7.08 -20.03
C LEU A 147 -0.72 -7.39 -18.54
N GLY A 148 -0.51 -6.39 -17.68
CA GLY A 148 -0.61 -6.55 -16.22
C GLY A 148 -2.00 -7.02 -15.78
N MET A 149 -3.06 -6.43 -16.35
CA MET A 149 -4.44 -6.83 -16.06
C MET A 149 -4.75 -8.24 -16.58
N MET A 150 -4.32 -8.58 -17.79
CA MET A 150 -4.52 -9.92 -18.36
C MET A 150 -3.76 -10.98 -17.56
N PHE A 151 -2.51 -10.68 -17.18
CA PHE A 151 -1.72 -11.54 -16.31
C PHE A 151 -2.41 -11.77 -14.97
N SER A 152 -2.94 -10.71 -14.37
CA SER A 152 -3.71 -10.80 -13.11
C SER A 152 -4.92 -11.71 -13.25
N SER A 153 -5.64 -11.63 -14.36
CA SER A 153 -6.80 -12.48 -14.64
C SER A 153 -6.40 -13.95 -14.81
N GLY A 154 -5.31 -14.21 -15.55
CA GLY A 154 -4.78 -15.57 -15.73
C GLY A 154 -4.33 -16.21 -14.40
N VAL A 155 -3.58 -15.44 -13.60
CA VAL A 155 -3.18 -15.89 -12.26
C VAL A 155 -4.39 -16.11 -11.36
N GLY A 156 -5.39 -15.23 -11.43
CA GLY A 156 -6.66 -15.38 -10.71
C GLY A 156 -7.37 -16.70 -11.04
N ALA A 157 -7.40 -17.10 -12.30
CA ALA A 157 -7.97 -18.39 -12.73
C ALA A 157 -7.21 -19.58 -12.13
N VAL A 158 -5.88 -19.54 -12.10
CA VAL A 158 -5.07 -20.58 -11.44
C VAL A 158 -5.38 -20.66 -9.94
N VAL A 159 -5.44 -19.50 -9.27
CA VAL A 159 -5.78 -19.44 -7.84
C VAL A 159 -7.18 -20.00 -7.58
N GLN A 160 -8.16 -19.73 -8.43
CA GLN A 160 -9.51 -20.29 -8.31
C GLN A 160 -9.52 -21.83 -8.46
N ILE A 161 -8.72 -22.38 -9.36
CA ILE A 161 -8.56 -23.83 -9.48
C ILE A 161 -7.98 -24.42 -8.19
N LEU A 162 -6.94 -23.79 -7.63
CA LEU A 162 -6.34 -24.24 -6.37
C LEU A 162 -7.33 -24.14 -5.21
N GLN A 163 -8.15 -23.10 -5.14
CA GLN A 163 -9.22 -22.97 -4.14
C GLN A 163 -10.25 -24.10 -4.27
N TYR A 164 -10.67 -24.41 -5.49
CA TYR A 164 -11.65 -25.46 -5.74
C TYR A 164 -11.15 -26.86 -5.32
N LEU A 165 -9.85 -27.12 -5.53
CA LEU A 165 -9.22 -28.42 -5.20
C LEU A 165 -8.74 -28.51 -3.74
N SER A 166 -8.76 -27.41 -2.99
CA SER A 166 -8.21 -27.36 -1.64
C SER A 166 -9.16 -27.89 -0.57
N ARG A 167 -8.61 -28.20 0.62
CA ARG A 167 -9.40 -28.54 1.80
C ARG A 167 -10.06 -27.30 2.41
N GLU A 168 -11.18 -27.45 3.09
CA GLU A 168 -11.94 -26.34 3.70
C GLU A 168 -11.08 -25.47 4.63
N GLU A 169 -10.24 -26.09 5.45
CA GLU A 169 -9.37 -25.38 6.40
C GLU A 169 -8.35 -24.48 5.67
N ALA A 170 -7.72 -25.02 4.62
CA ALA A 170 -6.77 -24.28 3.79
C ALA A 170 -7.47 -23.13 3.03
N LEU A 171 -8.65 -23.41 2.48
CA LEU A 171 -9.47 -22.40 1.83
C LEU A 171 -9.83 -21.27 2.79
N LYS A 172 -10.30 -21.60 4.01
CA LYS A 172 -10.60 -20.61 5.04
C LYS A 172 -9.39 -19.76 5.40
N ALA A 173 -8.22 -20.38 5.59
CA ALA A 173 -6.98 -19.66 5.90
C ALA A 173 -6.58 -18.71 4.75
N PHE A 174 -6.69 -19.14 3.50
CA PHE A 174 -6.43 -18.31 2.34
C PHE A 174 -7.41 -17.14 2.23
N VAL A 175 -8.71 -17.37 2.43
CA VAL A 175 -9.74 -16.32 2.40
C VAL A 175 -9.48 -15.27 3.48
N ILE A 176 -9.15 -15.70 4.72
CA ILE A 176 -8.80 -14.78 5.81
C ILE A 176 -7.58 -13.92 5.42
N TRP A 177 -6.55 -14.52 4.82
CA TRP A 177 -5.39 -13.77 4.35
C TRP A 177 -5.77 -12.72 3.29
N THR A 178 -6.68 -13.03 2.36
CA THR A 178 -7.13 -12.07 1.33
C THR A 178 -7.93 -10.90 1.90
N MET A 179 -8.47 -11.02 3.11
CA MET A 179 -9.17 -9.93 3.79
C MET A 179 -8.23 -8.86 4.34
N GLY A 180 -6.94 -9.16 4.43
CA GLY A 180 -5.92 -8.27 4.95
C GLY A 180 -5.98 -8.10 6.48
N SER A 181 -4.83 -7.97 7.09
CA SER A 181 -4.68 -7.73 8.52
C SER A 181 -3.44 -6.91 8.82
N LEU A 182 -3.57 -5.91 9.67
CA LEU A 182 -2.42 -5.14 10.17
C LEU A 182 -1.88 -5.71 11.49
N GLY A 183 -2.65 -6.59 12.13
CA GLY A 183 -2.33 -7.15 13.46
C GLY A 183 -1.51 -8.44 13.43
N ASP A 184 -1.36 -9.07 12.27
CA ASP A 184 -0.66 -10.36 12.14
C ASP A 184 0.86 -10.20 11.95
N VAL A 185 1.34 -8.96 11.85
CA VAL A 185 2.76 -8.64 11.70
C VAL A 185 3.46 -8.75 13.05
N THR A 186 4.46 -9.63 13.12
CA THR A 186 5.29 -9.82 14.31
C THR A 186 6.43 -8.81 14.39
N ALA A 187 7.01 -8.62 15.59
CA ALA A 187 8.18 -7.76 15.77
C ALA A 187 9.37 -8.19 14.88
N GLN A 188 9.55 -9.51 14.66
CA GLN A 188 10.57 -10.03 13.78
C GLN A 188 10.30 -9.67 12.31
N GLN A 189 9.07 -9.71 11.86
CA GLN A 189 8.69 -9.32 10.50
C GLN A 189 8.85 -7.82 10.25
N LEU A 190 8.69 -7.00 11.29
CA LEU A 190 8.94 -5.55 11.23
C LEU A 190 10.38 -5.22 10.80
N THR A 191 11.35 -6.04 11.18
CA THR A 191 12.77 -5.85 10.81
C THR A 191 13.02 -5.96 9.30
N ILE A 192 12.10 -6.60 8.56
CA ILE A 192 12.12 -6.69 7.10
C ILE A 192 11.18 -5.67 6.48
N LEU A 193 9.97 -5.53 7.03
CA LEU A 193 8.94 -4.64 6.51
C LEU A 193 9.39 -3.17 6.52
N VAL A 194 9.93 -2.69 7.65
CA VAL A 194 10.33 -1.28 7.80
C VAL A 194 11.44 -0.90 6.80
N PRO A 195 12.58 -1.61 6.72
CA PRO A 195 13.63 -1.27 5.76
C PRO A 195 13.14 -1.35 4.31
N SER A 196 12.32 -2.35 3.96
CA SER A 196 11.77 -2.50 2.61
C SER A 196 10.91 -1.31 2.20
N ILE A 197 10.00 -0.85 3.09
CA ILE A 197 9.18 0.34 2.84
C ILE A 197 10.04 1.60 2.78
N VAL A 198 11.00 1.76 3.69
CA VAL A 198 11.90 2.93 3.69
C VAL A 198 12.68 3.01 2.37
N VAL A 199 13.27 1.90 1.91
CA VAL A 199 13.96 1.86 0.62
C VAL A 199 13.01 2.18 -0.53
N GLY A 200 11.80 1.63 -0.54
CA GLY A 200 10.77 1.93 -1.52
C GLY A 200 10.39 3.41 -1.55
N LEU A 201 10.23 4.05 -0.38
CA LEU A 201 9.95 5.49 -0.26
C LEU A 201 11.13 6.36 -0.69
N LEU A 202 12.37 5.96 -0.38
CA LEU A 202 13.57 6.66 -0.86
C LEU A 202 13.66 6.60 -2.39
N LEU A 203 13.37 5.45 -3.00
CA LEU A 203 13.26 5.32 -4.46
C LEU A 203 12.14 6.21 -5.00
N ALA A 204 11.00 6.29 -4.34
CA ALA A 204 9.91 7.18 -4.73
C ALA A 204 10.33 8.65 -4.70
N VAL A 205 11.07 9.09 -3.69
CA VAL A 205 11.64 10.45 -3.63
C VAL A 205 12.62 10.68 -4.78
N TRP A 206 13.45 9.70 -5.10
CA TRP A 206 14.39 9.81 -6.24
C TRP A 206 13.66 9.95 -7.58
N THR A 207 12.49 9.34 -7.71
CA THR A 207 11.69 9.40 -8.94
C THR A 207 10.82 10.67 -9.07
N ILE A 208 10.87 11.63 -8.13
CA ILE A 208 10.09 12.88 -8.20
C ILE A 208 10.35 13.65 -9.50
N LYS A 209 11.62 13.78 -9.93
CA LYS A 209 11.96 14.48 -11.17
C LYS A 209 11.43 13.75 -12.41
N PRO A 210 11.66 12.44 -12.59
CA PRO A 210 11.01 11.65 -13.62
C PRO A 210 9.48 11.79 -13.63
N LEU A 211 8.82 11.68 -12.48
CA LEU A 211 7.36 11.79 -12.37
C LEU A 211 6.85 13.16 -12.86
N ASN A 212 7.53 14.26 -12.50
CA ASN A 212 7.16 15.59 -12.96
C ASN A 212 7.30 15.74 -14.48
N LEU A 213 8.31 15.14 -15.10
CA LEU A 213 8.46 15.16 -16.55
C LEU A 213 7.41 14.30 -17.26
N LEU A 214 7.07 13.14 -16.68
CA LEU A 214 6.05 12.24 -17.22
C LEU A 214 4.62 12.81 -17.20
N LEU A 215 4.34 13.83 -16.39
CA LEU A 215 3.06 14.55 -16.44
C LEU A 215 2.76 15.13 -17.81
N PHE A 216 3.79 15.59 -18.54
CA PHE A 216 3.66 16.18 -19.88
C PHE A 216 3.65 15.12 -21.01
N GLY A 217 3.81 13.84 -20.67
CA GLY A 217 3.89 12.72 -21.61
C GLY A 217 5.31 12.24 -21.85
N GLU A 218 5.43 10.99 -22.30
CA GLU A 218 6.73 10.36 -22.50
C GLU A 218 7.54 11.01 -23.63
N GLU A 219 6.89 11.40 -24.72
CA GLU A 219 7.55 12.07 -25.86
C GLU A 219 8.23 13.37 -25.42
N TYR A 220 7.49 14.19 -24.64
CA TYR A 220 8.05 15.41 -24.09
C TYR A 220 9.17 15.13 -23.07
N ALA A 221 9.00 14.12 -22.22
CA ALA A 221 10.02 13.74 -21.24
C ALA A 221 11.33 13.30 -21.90
N VAL A 222 11.26 12.61 -23.05
CA VAL A 222 12.45 12.24 -23.86
C VAL A 222 13.17 13.47 -24.39
N THR A 223 12.45 14.47 -24.92
CA THR A 223 13.08 15.73 -25.41
C THR A 223 13.79 16.48 -24.31
N MET A 224 13.32 16.33 -23.05
CA MET A 224 13.95 16.90 -21.86
C MET A 224 15.08 16.01 -21.27
N GLY A 225 15.51 14.97 -22.03
CA GLY A 225 16.63 14.10 -21.67
C GLY A 225 16.29 12.99 -20.66
N LEU A 226 15.00 12.66 -20.45
CA LEU A 226 14.63 11.58 -19.55
C LEU A 226 14.86 10.21 -20.20
N ASN A 227 15.58 9.33 -19.54
CA ASN A 227 15.67 7.93 -19.93
C ASN A 227 14.42 7.18 -19.45
N ILE A 228 13.45 7.00 -20.36
CA ILE A 228 12.14 6.37 -20.05
C ILE A 228 12.31 4.96 -19.49
N ARG A 229 13.18 4.13 -20.10
CA ARG A 229 13.36 2.74 -19.65
C ARG A 229 13.85 2.67 -18.20
N ARG A 230 14.87 3.46 -17.86
CA ARG A 230 15.40 3.53 -16.51
C ARG A 230 14.36 4.07 -15.53
N SER A 231 13.60 5.09 -15.91
CA SER A 231 12.57 5.69 -15.09
C SER A 231 11.40 4.72 -14.82
N ARG A 232 10.92 4.01 -15.86
CA ARG A 232 9.90 2.96 -15.70
C ARG A 232 10.40 1.84 -14.79
N GLY A 233 11.64 1.36 -14.97
CA GLY A 233 12.22 0.33 -14.11
C GLY A 233 12.31 0.72 -12.64
N LEU A 234 12.74 1.96 -12.35
CA LEU A 234 12.78 2.50 -10.98
C LEU A 234 11.39 2.64 -10.37
N LEU A 235 10.40 3.10 -11.14
CA LEU A 235 9.01 3.23 -10.69
C LEU A 235 8.40 1.86 -10.40
N PHE A 236 8.60 0.87 -11.27
CA PHE A 236 8.13 -0.50 -11.05
C PHE A 236 8.79 -1.12 -9.83
N LEU A 237 10.10 -0.94 -9.65
CA LEU A 237 10.82 -1.44 -8.48
C LEU A 237 10.31 -0.80 -7.19
N SER A 238 10.19 0.54 -7.17
CA SER A 238 9.65 1.28 -6.02
C SER A 238 8.23 0.81 -5.66
N THR A 239 7.34 0.75 -6.65
CA THR A 239 5.95 0.31 -6.44
C THR A 239 5.88 -1.14 -5.94
N THR A 240 6.69 -2.04 -6.50
CA THR A 240 6.70 -3.44 -6.05
C THR A 240 7.27 -3.59 -4.65
N LEU A 241 8.33 -2.86 -4.30
CA LEU A 241 8.82 -2.81 -2.92
C LEU A 241 7.76 -2.29 -1.96
N LEU A 242 7.08 -1.22 -2.30
CA LEU A 242 6.05 -0.61 -1.46
C LEU A 242 4.80 -1.49 -1.34
N ALA A 243 4.12 -1.74 -2.46
CA ALA A 243 2.87 -2.49 -2.47
C ALA A 243 3.07 -4.00 -2.24
N GLY A 244 4.14 -4.57 -2.78
CA GLY A 244 4.46 -5.99 -2.60
C GLY A 244 4.81 -6.32 -1.14
N THR A 245 5.60 -5.47 -0.47
CA THR A 245 5.91 -5.67 0.95
C THR A 245 4.65 -5.57 1.81
N VAL A 246 3.81 -4.54 1.60
CA VAL A 246 2.55 -4.44 2.35
C VAL A 246 1.68 -5.66 2.11
N THR A 247 1.51 -6.09 0.85
CA THR A 247 0.70 -7.28 0.53
C THR A 247 1.26 -8.55 1.14
N ALA A 248 2.58 -8.71 1.19
CA ALA A 248 3.21 -9.90 1.74
C ALA A 248 2.98 -10.06 3.26
N PHE A 249 3.05 -8.98 4.00
CA PHE A 249 2.94 -9.01 5.46
C PHE A 249 1.53 -8.73 5.99
N CYS A 250 0.75 -7.93 5.27
CA CYS A 250 -0.58 -7.50 5.70
C CYS A 250 -1.72 -8.09 4.85
N GLY A 251 -1.41 -8.86 3.82
CA GLY A 251 -2.39 -9.22 2.79
C GLY A 251 -2.71 -8.05 1.84
N PRO A 252 -3.55 -8.28 0.83
CA PRO A 252 -3.94 -7.23 -0.10
C PRO A 252 -4.84 -6.19 0.58
N ILE A 253 -4.44 -4.90 0.53
CA ILE A 253 -5.22 -3.77 1.03
C ILE A 253 -5.55 -2.86 -0.16
N GLY A 254 -6.82 -2.84 -0.54
CA GLY A 254 -7.32 -2.06 -1.68
C GLY A 254 -7.62 -0.60 -1.35
N PHE A 255 -7.90 0.16 -2.40
CA PHE A 255 -8.42 1.54 -2.39
C PHE A 255 -7.52 2.62 -1.81
N ILE A 256 -6.71 2.39 -0.79
CA ILE A 256 -5.81 3.39 -0.21
C ILE A 256 -4.88 3.98 -1.28
N GLY A 257 -4.20 3.13 -2.04
CA GLY A 257 -3.31 3.58 -3.12
C GLY A 257 -4.03 4.25 -4.28
N LEU A 258 -5.31 4.00 -4.46
CA LEU A 258 -6.09 4.62 -5.51
C LEU A 258 -6.69 5.95 -5.06
N ALA A 259 -7.24 6.03 -3.86
CA ALA A 259 -7.98 7.19 -3.37
C ALA A 259 -7.06 8.31 -2.81
N MET A 260 -6.00 7.95 -2.08
CA MET A 260 -5.17 8.94 -1.36
C MET A 260 -4.38 9.90 -2.24
N PRO A 261 -3.87 9.53 -3.42
CA PRO A 261 -3.28 10.51 -4.33
C PRO A 261 -4.27 11.61 -4.76
N HIS A 262 -5.55 11.26 -4.90
CA HIS A 262 -6.60 12.24 -5.21
C HIS A 262 -6.86 13.17 -4.04
N VAL A 263 -6.95 12.63 -2.83
CA VAL A 263 -7.09 13.43 -1.60
C VAL A 263 -5.93 14.41 -1.48
N ALA A 264 -4.69 13.96 -1.70
CA ALA A 264 -3.52 14.83 -1.67
C ALA A 264 -3.59 15.93 -2.73
N ARG A 265 -3.95 15.62 -3.99
CA ARG A 265 -4.12 16.63 -5.05
C ARG A 265 -5.17 17.69 -4.69
N MET A 266 -6.25 17.28 -4.02
CA MET A 266 -7.32 18.18 -3.59
C MET A 266 -6.88 19.09 -2.44
N LEU A 267 -6.20 18.53 -1.45
CA LEU A 267 -5.72 19.27 -0.28
C LEU A 267 -4.65 20.30 -0.64
N PHE A 268 -3.68 19.86 -1.44
CA PHE A 268 -2.53 20.70 -1.78
C PHE A 268 -2.74 21.54 -3.04
N ARG A 269 -3.73 21.23 -3.88
CA ARG A 269 -4.04 21.91 -5.15
C ARG A 269 -2.79 22.16 -6.00
N ASN A 270 -1.93 21.15 -6.06
CA ASN A 270 -0.64 21.23 -6.72
C ASN A 270 -0.40 19.94 -7.52
N GLY A 271 0.24 20.05 -8.70
CA GLY A 271 0.64 18.91 -9.52
C GLY A 271 2.11 18.48 -9.31
N ASP A 272 2.94 19.29 -8.63
CA ASP A 272 4.35 18.98 -8.41
C ASP A 272 4.51 17.82 -7.41
N HIS A 273 5.19 16.76 -7.83
CA HIS A 273 5.46 15.60 -6.99
C HIS A 273 6.36 15.91 -5.77
N ARG A 274 7.07 17.04 -5.76
CA ARG A 274 7.77 17.53 -4.56
C ARG A 274 6.81 17.83 -3.40
N VAL A 275 5.57 18.20 -3.73
CA VAL A 275 4.50 18.46 -2.77
C VAL A 275 3.61 17.23 -2.63
N LEU A 276 3.30 16.57 -3.75
CA LEU A 276 2.37 15.44 -3.76
C LEU A 276 2.93 14.20 -3.07
N VAL A 277 4.22 13.87 -3.23
CA VAL A 277 4.78 12.67 -2.58
C VAL A 277 4.67 12.77 -1.05
N PRO A 278 5.20 13.80 -0.36
CA PRO A 278 5.04 13.90 1.08
C PRO A 278 3.57 14.10 1.51
N GLY A 279 2.78 14.82 0.73
CA GLY A 279 1.34 14.98 1.00
C GLY A 279 0.57 13.65 0.90
N THR A 280 0.94 12.80 -0.04
CA THR A 280 0.33 11.47 -0.21
C THR A 280 0.78 10.50 0.89
N ILE A 281 2.05 10.57 1.33
CA ILE A 281 2.55 9.80 2.49
C ILE A 281 1.68 10.08 3.71
N LEU A 282 1.51 11.35 4.05
CA LEU A 282 0.73 11.75 5.23
C LEU A 282 -0.75 11.41 5.11
N SER A 283 -1.34 11.66 3.93
CA SER A 283 -2.76 11.34 3.69
C SER A 283 -3.02 9.84 3.81
N GLY A 284 -2.14 9.02 3.23
CA GLY A 284 -2.25 7.57 3.30
C GLY A 284 -2.08 7.02 4.71
N ALA A 285 -1.06 7.51 5.42
CA ALA A 285 -0.82 7.15 6.81
C ALA A 285 -2.02 7.51 7.71
N ALA A 286 -2.53 8.75 7.60
CA ALA A 286 -3.68 9.21 8.38
C ALA A 286 -4.93 8.37 8.13
N VAL A 287 -5.25 8.12 6.86
CA VAL A 287 -6.48 7.37 6.51
C VAL A 287 -6.37 5.90 6.88
N LEU A 288 -5.20 5.26 6.73
CA LEU A 288 -5.09 3.86 7.14
C LEU A 288 -5.09 3.69 8.67
N LEU A 289 -4.53 4.64 9.43
CA LEU A 289 -4.70 4.70 10.89
C LEU A 289 -6.17 4.87 11.28
N LEU A 290 -6.91 5.74 10.58
CA LEU A 290 -8.35 5.89 10.80
C LEU A 290 -9.11 4.59 10.48
N CYS A 291 -8.77 3.91 9.37
CA CYS A 291 -9.35 2.61 9.03
C CYS A 291 -9.04 1.56 10.10
N ASP A 292 -7.84 1.56 10.68
CA ASP A 292 -7.49 0.64 11.76
C ASP A 292 -8.28 0.91 13.03
N LEU A 293 -8.46 2.18 13.39
CA LEU A 293 -9.33 2.56 14.51
C LEU A 293 -10.76 2.05 14.30
N VAL A 294 -11.33 2.26 13.11
CA VAL A 294 -12.67 1.73 12.77
C VAL A 294 -12.69 0.21 12.84
N SER A 295 -11.65 -0.46 12.34
CA SER A 295 -11.50 -1.92 12.43
C SER A 295 -11.52 -2.42 13.88
N LYS A 296 -10.87 -1.72 14.79
CA LYS A 296 -10.84 -2.07 16.22
C LYS A 296 -12.22 -1.98 16.90
N PHE A 297 -13.04 -0.99 16.50
CA PHE A 297 -14.39 -0.82 17.06
C PHE A 297 -15.39 -1.85 16.54
N PHE A 298 -15.32 -2.19 15.26
CA PHE A 298 -16.31 -3.07 14.60
C PHE A 298 -15.81 -4.49 14.37
N THR A 299 -14.55 -4.80 14.70
CA THR A 299 -13.91 -6.11 14.45
C THR A 299 -14.02 -6.58 13.00
N LEU A 300 -13.96 -5.62 12.06
CA LEU A 300 -14.07 -5.88 10.62
C LEU A 300 -12.69 -5.98 9.95
N PRO A 301 -12.57 -6.77 8.88
CA PRO A 301 -11.34 -6.85 8.09
C PRO A 301 -10.95 -5.48 7.51
N ILE A 302 -9.65 -5.19 7.52
CA ILE A 302 -9.15 -3.87 7.10
C ILE A 302 -9.47 -3.56 5.63
N ASN A 303 -9.40 -4.56 4.74
CA ASN A 303 -9.69 -4.39 3.32
C ASN A 303 -11.15 -3.98 3.06
N ALA A 304 -12.10 -4.48 3.85
CA ALA A 304 -13.50 -4.08 3.74
C ALA A 304 -13.70 -2.60 4.12
N ILE A 305 -13.04 -2.16 5.21
CA ILE A 305 -13.15 -0.78 5.68
C ILE A 305 -12.49 0.18 4.68
N THR A 306 -11.29 -0.16 4.18
CA THR A 306 -10.62 0.67 3.18
C THR A 306 -11.41 0.76 1.88
N ALA A 307 -12.12 -0.30 1.48
CA ALA A 307 -13.02 -0.28 0.34
C ALA A 307 -14.23 0.64 0.57
N LEU A 308 -14.90 0.51 1.72
CA LEU A 308 -16.07 1.34 2.06
C LEU A 308 -15.74 2.83 2.13
N LEU A 309 -14.56 3.19 2.60
CA LEU A 309 -14.10 4.58 2.64
C LEU A 309 -13.52 5.06 1.30
N GLY A 310 -12.83 4.20 0.58
CA GLY A 310 -12.15 4.55 -0.67
C GLY A 310 -13.07 4.67 -1.87
N ILE A 311 -14.09 3.79 -1.99
CA ILE A 311 -15.02 3.79 -3.13
C ILE A 311 -15.75 5.13 -3.28
N PRO A 312 -16.36 5.74 -2.22
CA PRO A 312 -17.03 7.02 -2.36
C PRO A 312 -16.08 8.14 -2.81
N ILE A 313 -14.84 8.14 -2.35
CA ILE A 313 -13.82 9.13 -2.75
C ILE A 313 -13.53 8.99 -4.25
N VAL A 314 -13.32 7.78 -4.72
CA VAL A 314 -13.01 7.52 -6.14
C VAL A 314 -14.19 7.87 -7.03
N VAL A 315 -15.40 7.45 -6.66
CA VAL A 315 -16.64 7.79 -7.40
C VAL A 315 -16.82 9.31 -7.49
N TRP A 316 -16.64 10.01 -6.37
CA TRP A 316 -16.74 11.46 -6.35
C TRP A 316 -15.68 12.14 -7.25
N VAL A 317 -14.43 11.63 -7.24
CA VAL A 317 -13.37 12.15 -8.12
C VAL A 317 -13.71 11.95 -9.58
N VAL A 318 -14.21 10.77 -9.95
CA VAL A 318 -14.61 10.45 -11.34
C VAL A 318 -15.75 11.37 -11.80
N LEU A 319 -16.79 11.53 -10.98
CA LEU A 319 -17.94 12.38 -11.31
C LEU A 319 -17.58 13.87 -11.40
N ARG A 320 -16.61 14.33 -10.63
CA ARG A 320 -16.18 15.74 -10.64
C ARG A 320 -15.25 16.07 -11.81
N ASN A 321 -14.56 15.09 -12.36
CA ASN A 321 -13.60 15.30 -13.43
C ASN A 321 -14.30 15.32 -14.78
N LYS A 322 -14.66 16.52 -15.27
CA LYS A 322 -15.38 16.74 -16.55
C LYS A 322 -14.69 16.11 -17.78
N SER A 323 -13.42 15.74 -17.69
CA SER A 323 -12.70 15.08 -18.78
C SER A 323 -13.11 13.61 -19.01
N PHE A 324 -13.91 13.01 -18.10
CA PHE A 324 -14.47 11.67 -18.29
C PHE A 324 -15.91 11.69 -18.84
N THR A 325 -16.53 12.87 -18.96
CA THR A 325 -17.94 13.02 -19.39
C THR A 325 -18.08 13.61 -20.79
N ALA A 326 -16.99 13.80 -21.52
CA ALA A 326 -16.99 14.31 -22.91
C ALA A 326 -16.55 13.25 -23.90
#